data_bf9edea0530df79f162b38526ba5dbd2
#
_entry.id   bf9edea0530df79f162b38526ba5dbd2
#
_cell.length_a   1.000
_cell.length_b   1.000
_cell.length_c   1.000
_cell.angle_alpha   90.00
_cell.angle_beta   90.00
_cell.angle_gamma   90.00
#
_symmetry.space_group_name_H-M   'P 1'
#
loop_
_entity.id
_entity.type
_entity.pdbx_description
1 polymer ?
#
loop_
_entity_poly.entity_id
_entity_poly.type
_entity_poly.pdbx_seq_one_letter_code
_entity_poly.pdbx_strand_id
1 'polypeptide(L)'
;MKFDYDVIVVGAGHAGCEAAAAAAGLGSSTLLITRDMNNMAQMSCNPAVGGIAKGQIVREIDALGGWMGRVTDRTTIQFRMLNRSKGPAMWSPRAQCDRAQFVRVWRETIEGIPNLYLWQDTVNQLLLDGQEVRGVRTQLGVEFHARCVVLTNGTFLNGLMHVGSVRFSGGRMAEPAVTGLTEQLVSLGFTADRMKTGTPVRIDGRSVHFEELTEQAGDVDPHRFSYLDNVRSELKQLSCWTLYTNLACHEVLRSGLSESPLYNGSIKSTGPRYCPSVETKIMLFADKTQHQLFLEPEGERTNEYYLNGFSSSLPFDVQLRALQQLPAFRNIHLYRPGYAIEYDFFDPTELLHTLETKRISRLFFAGQINGTTGYEEAAGQGLVAGINAHLRCHSEEETFVLRRDEAYIGVLIDDLVTKGVDEPYRMFTSRAEYRILLRQDNADMRLTERAYRLGLADDYRYRLFLSKKQACEEVTNFIRSFSVTPEWVNDLLLRLGTSPLEHACKLVDVLSRPQVKFTDAINGIFEFREIIDAISANYRNEVLEAVEIDVKYGGYIKRERLVADKISRLENIRIKGRFDYASIQSLTIEARQKLARINPETLAQAGRIPGVSPNDINVLLVLLGR
;
A
#
# COMPACT_ATOMS: atom_id res chain seq x y z
N MET A 1 -2.53 27.29 24.12
CA MET A 1 -1.99 26.08 23.53
C MET A 1 -2.52 24.89 24.31
N LYS A 2 -2.87 23.79 23.67
CA LYS A 2 -3.38 22.58 24.30
C LYS A 2 -2.22 21.63 24.53
N PHE A 3 -2.16 20.93 25.67
CA PHE A 3 -1.13 19.95 25.99
C PHE A 3 -1.68 18.53 26.18
N ASP A 4 -3.01 18.39 26.28
CA ASP A 4 -3.72 17.13 26.46
C ASP A 4 -4.58 16.82 25.22
N TYR A 5 -4.43 15.62 24.69
CA TYR A 5 -5.10 15.14 23.50
C TYR A 5 -5.70 13.74 23.71
N ASP A 6 -6.60 13.31 22.86
CA ASP A 6 -7.03 11.91 22.83
C ASP A 6 -5.96 11.07 22.18
N VAL A 7 -5.45 11.49 21.02
CA VAL A 7 -4.44 10.76 20.22
C VAL A 7 -3.27 11.67 19.89
N ILE A 8 -2.05 11.17 20.07
CA ILE A 8 -0.83 11.76 19.51
C ILE A 8 -0.28 10.83 18.43
N VAL A 9 -0.03 11.39 17.25
CA VAL A 9 0.64 10.68 16.14
C VAL A 9 2.04 11.25 15.95
N VAL A 10 3.05 10.38 15.95
CA VAL A 10 4.46 10.75 15.85
C VAL A 10 4.99 10.44 14.46
N GLY A 11 5.33 11.48 13.69
CA GLY A 11 5.78 11.39 12.31
C GLY A 11 4.65 11.66 11.32
N ALA A 12 4.87 12.60 10.38
CA ALA A 12 3.92 12.95 9.32
C ALA A 12 4.31 12.34 7.97
N GLY A 13 4.73 11.06 7.95
CA GLY A 13 4.82 10.26 6.74
C GLY A 13 3.43 9.78 6.28
N HIS A 14 3.38 8.90 5.25
CA HIS A 14 2.10 8.39 4.74
C HIS A 14 1.26 7.71 5.84
N ALA A 15 1.88 6.95 6.74
CA ALA A 15 1.19 6.32 7.87
C ALA A 15 0.66 7.36 8.86
N GLY A 16 1.48 8.35 9.22
CA GLY A 16 1.10 9.35 10.21
C GLY A 16 0.01 10.30 9.72
N CYS A 17 0.06 10.71 8.46
CA CYS A 17 -0.98 11.54 7.86
C CYS A 17 -2.34 10.82 7.83
N GLU A 18 -2.38 9.55 7.41
CA GLU A 18 -3.63 8.76 7.42
C GLU A 18 -4.11 8.46 8.83
N ALA A 19 -3.21 8.13 9.79
CA ALA A 19 -3.59 7.87 11.17
C ALA A 19 -4.18 9.11 11.84
N ALA A 20 -3.54 10.26 11.68
CA ALA A 20 -4.00 11.52 12.25
C ALA A 20 -5.35 11.97 11.65
N ALA A 21 -5.45 11.87 10.31
CA ALA A 21 -6.69 12.19 9.59
C ALA A 21 -7.86 11.29 10.03
N ALA A 22 -7.62 9.98 10.19
CA ALA A 22 -8.64 9.04 10.64
C ALA A 22 -9.08 9.31 12.07
N ALA A 23 -8.15 9.44 13.01
CA ALA A 23 -8.49 9.69 14.41
C ALA A 23 -9.24 11.02 14.60
N ALA A 24 -8.78 12.10 13.96
CA ALA A 24 -9.44 13.40 14.02
C ALA A 24 -10.79 13.42 13.28
N GLY A 25 -10.87 12.76 12.11
CA GLY A 25 -12.10 12.64 11.34
C GLY A 25 -13.22 11.89 12.08
N LEU A 26 -12.85 10.97 12.96
CA LEU A 26 -13.78 10.28 13.88
C LEU A 26 -14.11 11.10 15.13
N GLY A 27 -13.53 12.28 15.33
CA GLY A 27 -13.84 13.21 16.41
C GLY A 27 -12.84 13.26 17.57
N SER A 28 -11.77 12.46 17.55
CA SER A 28 -10.71 12.56 18.56
C SER A 28 -9.92 13.86 18.42
N SER A 29 -9.63 14.51 19.55
CA SER A 29 -8.64 15.58 19.59
C SER A 29 -7.26 14.99 19.33
N THR A 30 -6.69 15.29 18.17
CA THR A 30 -5.47 14.62 17.66
C THR A 30 -4.32 15.61 17.47
N LEU A 31 -3.13 15.29 17.97
CA LEU A 31 -1.90 16.03 17.71
C LEU A 31 -1.00 15.23 16.78
N LEU A 32 -0.65 15.79 15.63
CA LEU A 32 0.37 15.24 14.73
C LEU A 32 1.68 15.99 14.95
N ILE A 33 2.69 15.27 15.42
CA ILE A 33 4.04 15.82 15.65
C ILE A 33 4.96 15.40 14.51
N THR A 34 5.56 16.35 13.84
CA THR A 34 6.51 16.09 12.75
C THR A 34 7.72 17.01 12.86
N ARG A 35 8.87 16.52 12.45
CA ARG A 35 10.12 17.29 12.39
C ARG A 35 10.02 18.47 11.42
N ASP A 36 9.39 18.26 10.27
CA ASP A 36 9.26 19.25 9.22
C ASP A 36 7.87 19.20 8.59
N MET A 37 7.12 20.27 8.81
CA MET A 37 5.78 20.44 8.26
C MET A 37 5.79 20.65 6.73
N ASN A 38 6.93 20.98 6.12
CA ASN A 38 7.05 21.14 4.67
C ASN A 38 7.28 19.81 3.93
N ASN A 39 7.46 18.70 4.67
CA ASN A 39 7.76 17.37 4.12
C ASN A 39 6.71 16.32 4.51
N MET A 40 5.46 16.74 4.78
CA MET A 40 4.36 15.82 5.09
C MET A 40 4.08 14.86 3.95
N ALA A 41 3.96 13.56 4.27
CA ALA A 41 3.77 12.47 3.30
C ALA A 41 4.72 12.52 2.09
N GLN A 42 5.94 13.06 2.26
CA GLN A 42 6.88 13.19 1.16
C GLN A 42 7.23 11.83 0.54
N MET A 43 7.18 11.76 -0.78
CA MET A 43 7.61 10.62 -1.56
C MET A 43 9.14 10.54 -1.58
N SER A 44 9.74 9.83 -0.64
CA SER A 44 11.21 9.75 -0.45
C SER A 44 11.91 8.94 -1.55
N CYS A 45 11.20 8.00 -2.17
CA CYS A 45 11.68 7.17 -3.26
C CYS A 45 11.06 7.63 -4.59
N ASN A 46 10.33 6.78 -5.30
CA ASN A 46 9.68 7.15 -6.56
C ASN A 46 8.49 8.10 -6.35
N PRO A 47 8.26 9.07 -7.24
CA PRO A 47 7.12 9.99 -7.16
C PRO A 47 5.84 9.36 -7.72
N ALA A 48 5.48 8.18 -7.23
CA ALA A 48 4.32 7.43 -7.71
C ALA A 48 3.58 6.71 -6.59
N VAL A 49 2.27 6.58 -6.75
CA VAL A 49 1.35 5.86 -5.87
C VAL A 49 0.70 4.72 -6.64
N GLY A 50 0.50 3.58 -5.96
CA GLY A 50 -0.12 2.41 -6.54
C GLY A 50 0.86 1.45 -7.21
N GLY A 51 0.37 0.70 -8.19
CA GLY A 51 1.09 -0.42 -8.79
C GLY A 51 0.58 -1.76 -8.28
N ILE A 52 1.28 -2.85 -8.61
CA ILE A 52 0.81 -4.23 -8.37
C ILE A 52 0.52 -4.46 -6.89
N ALA A 53 -0.72 -4.84 -6.58
CA ALA A 53 -1.32 -5.00 -5.26
C ALA A 53 -1.45 -3.70 -4.45
N LYS A 54 -0.62 -2.69 -4.70
CA LYS A 54 -0.60 -1.42 -3.98
C LYS A 54 -1.74 -0.51 -4.40
N GLY A 55 -2.07 -0.50 -5.70
CA GLY A 55 -3.24 0.23 -6.19
C GLY A 55 -4.54 -0.23 -5.54
N GLN A 56 -4.66 -1.53 -5.24
CA GLN A 56 -5.78 -2.09 -4.49
C GLN A 56 -5.84 -1.52 -3.07
N ILE A 57 -4.70 -1.44 -2.36
CA ILE A 57 -4.63 -0.84 -1.02
C ILE A 57 -5.10 0.61 -1.05
N VAL A 58 -4.67 1.41 -2.03
CA VAL A 58 -5.09 2.82 -2.14
C VAL A 58 -6.59 2.94 -2.37
N ARG A 59 -7.18 2.09 -3.22
CA ARG A 59 -8.63 2.02 -3.42
C ARG A 59 -9.37 1.63 -2.13
N GLU A 60 -8.80 0.74 -1.32
CA GLU A 60 -9.35 0.34 -0.02
C GLU A 60 -9.24 1.48 1.01
N ILE A 61 -8.10 2.20 1.05
CA ILE A 61 -7.93 3.40 1.88
C ILE A 61 -9.01 4.44 1.52
N ASP A 62 -9.22 4.71 0.24
CA ASP A 62 -10.23 5.67 -0.21
C ASP A 62 -11.66 5.20 0.14
N ALA A 63 -11.98 3.93 -0.09
CA ALA A 63 -13.28 3.33 0.26
C ALA A 63 -13.60 3.45 1.76
N LEU A 64 -12.57 3.38 2.60
CA LEU A 64 -12.66 3.58 4.05
C LEU A 64 -12.70 5.05 4.49
N GLY A 65 -12.64 6.00 3.54
CA GLY A 65 -12.68 7.42 3.84
C GLY A 65 -11.31 8.09 4.02
N GLY A 66 -10.20 7.35 3.83
CA GLY A 66 -8.84 7.87 3.86
C GLY A 66 -8.53 8.86 2.73
N TRP A 67 -7.35 9.44 2.75
CA TRP A 67 -6.99 10.60 1.94
C TRP A 67 -5.98 10.32 0.82
N MET A 68 -5.17 9.27 0.92
CA MET A 68 -4.11 8.99 -0.06
C MET A 68 -4.62 8.95 -1.51
N GLY A 69 -5.76 8.30 -1.75
CA GLY A 69 -6.37 8.24 -3.09
C GLY A 69 -6.77 9.62 -3.61
N ARG A 70 -7.40 10.43 -2.76
CA ARG A 70 -7.84 11.80 -3.10
C ARG A 70 -6.66 12.72 -3.41
N VAL A 71 -5.61 12.68 -2.57
CA VAL A 71 -4.40 13.49 -2.78
C VAL A 71 -3.67 13.05 -4.04
N THR A 72 -3.59 11.73 -4.27
CA THR A 72 -3.02 11.16 -5.50
C THR A 72 -3.73 11.68 -6.74
N ASP A 73 -5.05 11.59 -6.79
CA ASP A 73 -5.83 12.02 -7.96
C ASP A 73 -5.71 13.52 -8.23
N ARG A 74 -5.59 14.37 -7.18
CA ARG A 74 -5.37 15.82 -7.32
C ARG A 74 -3.97 16.17 -7.84
N THR A 75 -3.00 15.29 -7.72
CA THR A 75 -1.59 15.56 -8.02
C THR A 75 -1.02 14.65 -9.12
N THR A 76 -1.87 13.86 -9.75
CA THR A 76 -1.49 12.93 -10.83
C THR A 76 -1.04 13.69 -12.07
N ILE A 77 0.16 13.35 -12.56
CA ILE A 77 0.74 13.81 -13.84
C ILE A 77 0.82 12.69 -14.87
N GLN A 78 0.59 11.44 -14.49
CA GLN A 78 0.42 10.30 -15.41
C GLN A 78 -0.35 9.19 -14.68
N PHE A 79 -1.29 8.56 -15.38
CA PHE A 79 -2.00 7.39 -14.86
C PHE A 79 -1.83 6.19 -15.80
N ARG A 80 -1.68 4.99 -15.22
CA ARG A 80 -1.67 3.72 -15.95
C ARG A 80 -2.36 2.61 -15.17
N MET A 81 -3.22 1.84 -15.84
CA MET A 81 -3.73 0.58 -15.30
C MET A 81 -2.77 -0.55 -15.67
N LEU A 82 -2.03 -1.06 -14.69
CA LEU A 82 -1.08 -2.15 -14.88
C LEU A 82 -1.78 -3.50 -14.95
N ASN A 83 -1.13 -4.47 -15.63
CA ASN A 83 -1.60 -5.86 -15.74
C ASN A 83 -2.98 -6.06 -16.40
N ARG A 84 -3.43 -5.17 -17.28
CA ARG A 84 -4.72 -5.33 -17.98
C ARG A 84 -4.85 -6.68 -18.70
N SER A 85 -3.76 -7.21 -19.27
CA SER A 85 -3.73 -8.51 -19.95
C SER A 85 -3.85 -9.73 -19.02
N LYS A 86 -3.69 -9.54 -17.69
CA LYS A 86 -3.71 -10.65 -16.72
C LYS A 86 -5.05 -10.85 -16.02
N GLY A 87 -6.07 -10.10 -16.43
CA GLY A 87 -7.41 -10.15 -15.87
C GLY A 87 -7.63 -9.29 -14.63
N PRO A 88 -8.92 -9.07 -14.25
CA PRO A 88 -9.34 -8.03 -13.30
C PRO A 88 -8.79 -8.21 -11.88
N ALA A 89 -8.54 -9.44 -11.43
CA ALA A 89 -7.91 -9.71 -10.14
C ALA A 89 -6.47 -9.16 -10.03
N MET A 90 -5.84 -8.87 -11.18
CA MET A 90 -4.46 -8.39 -11.26
C MET A 90 -4.37 -6.92 -11.70
N TRP A 91 -5.47 -6.31 -12.14
CA TRP A 91 -5.50 -4.90 -12.54
C TRP A 91 -5.10 -4.03 -11.36
N SER A 92 -4.13 -3.17 -11.59
CA SER A 92 -3.50 -2.40 -10.52
C SER A 92 -3.28 -0.97 -10.98
N PRO A 93 -4.05 0.00 -10.48
CA PRO A 93 -3.88 1.40 -10.83
C PRO A 93 -2.53 1.92 -10.28
N ARG A 94 -1.85 2.74 -11.10
CA ARG A 94 -0.62 3.44 -10.73
C ARG A 94 -0.68 4.87 -11.28
N ALA A 95 -0.43 5.83 -10.41
CA ALA A 95 -0.28 7.23 -10.79
C ALA A 95 1.13 7.74 -10.49
N GLN A 96 1.72 8.41 -11.47
CA GLN A 96 2.86 9.28 -11.25
C GLN A 96 2.33 10.62 -10.74
N CYS A 97 2.93 11.17 -9.68
CA CYS A 97 2.45 12.39 -9.05
C CYS A 97 3.50 13.51 -9.16
N ASP A 98 3.02 14.74 -9.19
CA ASP A 98 3.86 15.89 -8.87
C ASP A 98 4.20 15.85 -7.39
N ARG A 99 5.46 15.57 -7.08
CA ARG A 99 5.93 15.36 -5.71
C ARG A 99 5.76 16.59 -4.82
N ALA A 100 6.03 17.78 -5.35
CA ALA A 100 5.90 19.02 -4.59
C ALA A 100 4.42 19.34 -4.31
N GLN A 101 3.55 19.16 -5.32
CA GLN A 101 2.11 19.33 -5.15
C GLN A 101 1.53 18.29 -4.18
N PHE A 102 2.00 17.04 -4.21
CA PHE A 102 1.56 15.98 -3.31
C PHE A 102 1.77 16.35 -1.83
N VAL A 103 2.96 16.86 -1.50
CA VAL A 103 3.28 17.36 -0.15
C VAL A 103 2.38 18.55 0.22
N ARG A 104 2.22 19.51 -0.70
CA ARG A 104 1.38 20.70 -0.47
C ARG A 104 -0.07 20.32 -0.22
N VAL A 105 -0.64 19.46 -1.07
CA VAL A 105 -2.04 19.03 -0.95
C VAL A 105 -2.26 18.21 0.33
N TRP A 106 -1.30 17.38 0.74
CA TRP A 106 -1.38 16.70 2.03
C TRP A 106 -1.39 17.67 3.20
N ARG A 107 -0.50 18.67 3.17
CA ARG A 107 -0.46 19.68 4.23
C ARG A 107 -1.78 20.47 4.32
N GLU A 108 -2.28 20.96 3.19
CA GLU A 108 -3.59 21.63 3.12
C GLU A 108 -4.72 20.74 3.65
N THR A 109 -4.68 19.45 3.33
CA THR A 109 -5.65 18.47 3.81
C THR A 109 -5.61 18.33 5.34
N ILE A 110 -4.42 18.11 5.90
CA ILE A 110 -4.22 17.95 7.35
C ILE A 110 -4.62 19.20 8.10
N GLU A 111 -4.22 20.38 7.62
CA GLU A 111 -4.58 21.67 8.24
C GLU A 111 -6.10 21.96 8.17
N GLY A 112 -6.80 21.39 7.20
CA GLY A 112 -8.24 21.54 7.02
C GLY A 112 -9.12 20.58 7.83
N ILE A 113 -8.55 19.55 8.48
CA ILE A 113 -9.33 18.58 9.26
C ILE A 113 -9.65 19.15 10.66
N PRO A 114 -10.93 19.22 11.07
CA PRO A 114 -11.30 19.63 12.42
C PRO A 114 -10.65 18.72 13.48
N ASN A 115 -10.37 19.27 14.66
CA ASN A 115 -9.75 18.57 15.80
C ASN A 115 -8.35 18.03 15.56
N LEU A 116 -7.71 18.32 14.43
CA LEU A 116 -6.34 17.94 14.12
C LEU A 116 -5.41 19.14 14.35
N TYR A 117 -4.43 18.95 15.21
CA TYR A 117 -3.45 19.95 15.60
C TYR A 117 -2.05 19.50 15.15
N LEU A 118 -1.18 20.46 14.86
CA LEU A 118 0.17 20.23 14.37
C LEU A 118 1.20 20.79 15.34
N TRP A 119 2.31 20.06 15.52
CA TRP A 119 3.47 20.53 16.24
C TRP A 119 4.76 20.15 15.49
N GLN A 120 5.63 21.13 15.26
CA GLN A 120 6.89 20.89 14.59
C GLN A 120 8.01 20.68 15.60
N ASP A 121 8.36 19.42 15.82
CA ASP A 121 9.48 18.98 16.68
C ASP A 121 9.76 17.49 16.44
N THR A 122 10.80 16.97 17.09
CA THR A 122 11.15 15.55 17.10
C THR A 122 10.75 14.93 18.44
N VAL A 123 9.99 13.86 18.41
CA VAL A 123 9.72 13.04 19.61
C VAL A 123 10.92 12.09 19.84
N ASN A 124 11.46 12.12 21.03
CA ASN A 124 12.60 11.28 21.44
C ASN A 124 12.31 10.40 22.66
N GLN A 125 11.14 10.57 23.31
CA GLN A 125 10.77 9.79 24.49
C GLN A 125 9.25 9.61 24.60
N LEU A 126 8.82 8.43 25.07
CA LEU A 126 7.46 8.14 25.52
C LEU A 126 7.32 8.46 27.02
N LEU A 127 6.20 9.03 27.40
CA LEU A 127 5.77 9.17 28.79
C LEU A 127 4.89 7.97 29.15
N LEU A 128 5.22 7.28 30.23
CA LEU A 128 4.58 6.02 30.62
C LEU A 128 4.09 6.09 32.07
N ASP A 129 3.00 5.37 32.34
CA ASP A 129 2.51 5.04 33.67
C ASP A 129 2.37 3.50 33.75
N GLY A 130 3.36 2.84 34.36
CA GLY A 130 3.48 1.39 34.31
C GLY A 130 3.61 0.86 32.89
N GLN A 131 2.66 0.04 32.46
CA GLN A 131 2.58 -0.52 31.10
C GLN A 131 1.58 0.22 30.20
N GLU A 132 1.30 1.46 30.47
CA GLU A 132 0.40 2.30 29.66
C GLU A 132 1.11 3.57 29.19
N VAL A 133 0.97 3.91 27.89
CA VAL A 133 1.48 5.18 27.37
C VAL A 133 0.57 6.32 27.81
N ARG A 134 1.18 7.46 28.22
CA ARG A 134 0.48 8.67 28.67
C ARG A 134 0.82 9.90 27.84
N GLY A 135 1.73 9.79 26.90
CA GLY A 135 2.15 10.90 26.07
C GLY A 135 3.54 10.77 25.54
N VAL A 136 4.09 11.89 25.12
CA VAL A 136 5.43 11.98 24.52
C VAL A 136 6.19 13.21 25.02
N ARG A 137 7.54 13.12 25.02
CA ARG A 137 8.43 14.26 25.20
C ARG A 137 9.17 14.52 23.89
N THR A 138 9.26 15.78 23.53
CA THR A 138 9.98 16.22 22.32
C THR A 138 11.44 16.57 22.64
N GLN A 139 12.22 16.78 21.58
CA GLN A 139 13.63 17.17 21.66
C GLN A 139 13.81 18.54 22.35
N LEU A 140 12.85 19.45 22.19
CA LEU A 140 12.83 20.74 22.89
C LEU A 140 12.44 20.62 24.37
N GLY A 141 12.15 19.41 24.86
CA GLY A 141 11.74 19.15 26.25
C GLY A 141 10.26 19.41 26.52
N VAL A 142 9.45 19.65 25.48
CA VAL A 142 8.00 19.86 25.64
C VAL A 142 7.33 18.49 25.83
N GLU A 143 6.46 18.40 26.83
CA GLU A 143 5.65 17.21 27.10
C GLU A 143 4.22 17.43 26.63
N PHE A 144 3.72 16.45 25.88
CA PHE A 144 2.32 16.37 25.47
C PHE A 144 1.73 15.07 26.01
N HIS A 145 0.54 15.18 26.61
CA HIS A 145 -0.17 14.04 27.17
C HIS A 145 -1.26 13.55 26.21
N ALA A 146 -1.47 12.24 26.17
CA ALA A 146 -2.52 11.64 25.37
C ALA A 146 -3.00 10.31 25.95
N ARG A 147 -4.24 9.94 25.59
CA ARG A 147 -4.81 8.64 25.92
C ARG A 147 -4.23 7.54 25.06
N CYS A 148 -3.88 7.83 23.80
CA CYS A 148 -3.23 6.90 22.86
C CYS A 148 -2.10 7.59 22.11
N VAL A 149 -1.06 6.81 21.76
CA VAL A 149 0.08 7.26 20.93
C VAL A 149 0.26 6.33 19.75
N VAL A 150 0.43 6.88 18.54
CA VAL A 150 0.71 6.14 17.31
C VAL A 150 2.12 6.50 16.82
N LEU A 151 3.05 5.55 16.78
CA LEU A 151 4.39 5.75 16.25
C LEU A 151 4.46 5.40 14.77
N THR A 152 4.94 6.34 13.95
CA THR A 152 5.04 6.20 12.48
C THR A 152 6.39 6.72 11.94
N ASN A 153 7.49 6.39 12.62
CA ASN A 153 8.80 7.02 12.47
C ASN A 153 9.50 6.78 11.11
N GLY A 154 8.99 5.89 10.25
CA GLY A 154 9.57 5.65 8.92
C GLY A 154 11.02 5.16 8.98
N THR A 155 11.91 5.80 8.21
CA THR A 155 13.35 5.48 8.15
C THR A 155 14.19 6.29 9.14
N PHE A 156 13.57 6.95 10.13
CA PHE A 156 14.27 7.93 10.96
C PHE A 156 14.86 7.34 12.26
N LEU A 157 14.34 6.21 12.78
CA LEU A 157 14.87 5.59 14.00
C LEU A 157 16.30 5.11 13.75
N ASN A 158 17.27 5.76 14.42
CA ASN A 158 18.71 5.53 14.27
C ASN A 158 19.13 5.43 12.79
N GLY A 159 18.52 6.26 11.92
CA GLY A 159 18.75 6.26 10.48
C GLY A 159 20.21 6.55 10.14
N LEU A 160 20.79 5.72 9.26
CA LEU A 160 22.19 5.83 8.82
C LEU A 160 22.24 5.67 7.30
N MET A 161 22.69 6.73 6.60
CA MET A 161 22.83 6.75 5.15
C MET A 161 24.25 6.39 4.72
N HIS A 162 24.36 5.73 3.54
CA HIS A 162 25.62 5.25 2.98
C HIS A 162 25.72 5.64 1.49
N VAL A 163 26.85 6.24 1.13
CA VAL A 163 27.28 6.50 -0.26
C VAL A 163 28.76 6.12 -0.37
N GLY A 164 29.07 4.96 -0.96
CA GLY A 164 30.40 4.40 -0.91
C GLY A 164 30.88 4.21 0.56
N SER A 165 32.06 4.72 0.84
CA SER A 165 32.65 4.70 2.19
C SER A 165 32.09 5.77 3.13
N VAL A 166 31.34 6.75 2.61
CA VAL A 166 30.79 7.87 3.40
C VAL A 166 29.54 7.41 4.14
N ARG A 167 29.49 7.70 5.45
CA ARG A 167 28.35 7.41 6.31
C ARG A 167 27.94 8.66 7.07
N PHE A 168 26.65 8.90 7.18
CA PHE A 168 26.13 10.03 7.94
C PHE A 168 24.74 9.70 8.51
N SER A 169 24.49 10.21 9.73
CA SER A 169 23.20 10.05 10.39
C SER A 169 22.10 10.82 9.66
N GLY A 170 20.96 10.18 9.47
CA GLY A 170 19.78 10.83 8.87
C GLY A 170 18.73 9.80 8.49
N GLY A 171 17.47 10.21 8.50
CA GLY A 171 16.36 9.39 8.03
C GLY A 171 16.08 9.55 6.53
N ARG A 172 16.53 10.68 5.97
CA ARG A 172 16.46 11.05 4.56
C ARG A 172 17.54 12.09 4.28
N MET A 173 17.92 12.28 3.00
CA MET A 173 18.93 13.26 2.63
C MET A 173 18.59 14.63 3.21
N ALA A 174 19.56 15.23 3.92
CA ALA A 174 19.46 16.51 4.65
C ALA A 174 18.46 16.52 5.85
N GLU A 175 17.96 15.38 6.28
CA GLU A 175 17.08 15.29 7.44
C GLU A 175 17.70 14.39 8.52
N PRO A 176 17.95 14.92 9.74
CA PRO A 176 18.60 14.17 10.83
C PRO A 176 17.83 12.92 11.25
N ALA A 177 18.51 11.94 11.86
CA ALA A 177 17.89 10.77 12.46
C ALA A 177 17.18 11.11 13.78
N VAL A 178 16.33 10.19 14.26
CA VAL A 178 15.74 10.20 15.61
C VAL A 178 16.52 9.20 16.47
N THR A 179 17.00 9.64 17.61
CA THR A 179 17.73 8.81 18.60
C THR A 179 17.03 8.86 19.96
N GLY A 180 17.25 7.86 20.79
CA GLY A 180 16.67 7.75 22.14
C GLY A 180 15.39 6.92 22.20
N LEU A 181 14.52 7.01 21.19
CA LEU A 181 13.24 6.32 21.20
C LEU A 181 13.39 4.80 21.01
N THR A 182 14.29 4.34 20.13
CA THR A 182 14.59 2.90 19.98
C THR A 182 15.13 2.31 21.28
N GLU A 183 16.08 2.98 21.91
CA GLU A 183 16.71 2.56 23.14
C GLU A 183 15.68 2.43 24.27
N GLN A 184 14.75 3.37 24.38
CA GLN A 184 13.65 3.29 25.32
C GLN A 184 12.75 2.08 25.04
N LEU A 185 12.31 1.88 23.78
CA LEU A 185 11.46 0.75 23.41
C LEU A 185 12.15 -0.60 23.68
N VAL A 186 13.45 -0.72 23.39
CA VAL A 186 14.24 -1.92 23.72
C VAL A 186 14.30 -2.15 25.23
N SER A 187 14.47 -1.09 26.03
CA SER A 187 14.46 -1.21 27.49
C SER A 187 13.11 -1.65 28.06
N LEU A 188 12.03 -1.39 27.34
CA LEU A 188 10.67 -1.85 27.64
C LEU A 188 10.40 -3.30 27.15
N GLY A 189 11.41 -3.93 26.54
CA GLY A 189 11.38 -5.33 26.13
C GLY A 189 10.93 -5.56 24.68
N PHE A 190 10.78 -4.52 23.85
CA PHE A 190 10.52 -4.69 22.42
C PHE A 190 11.75 -5.21 21.68
N THR A 191 11.53 -6.06 20.69
CA THR A 191 12.57 -6.62 19.84
C THR A 191 12.81 -5.70 18.64
N ALA A 192 13.97 -5.03 18.63
CA ALA A 192 14.40 -4.19 17.51
C ALA A 192 15.41 -4.94 16.64
N ASP A 193 15.38 -4.69 15.35
CA ASP A 193 16.40 -5.09 14.39
C ASP A 193 16.52 -4.00 13.31
N ARG A 194 17.44 -4.17 12.36
CA ARG A 194 17.70 -3.17 11.31
C ARG A 194 17.29 -3.66 9.94
N MET A 195 16.63 -2.78 9.19
CA MET A 195 16.34 -2.98 7.78
C MET A 195 17.06 -1.95 6.92
N LYS A 196 17.25 -2.29 5.64
CA LYS A 196 17.87 -1.44 4.65
C LYS A 196 16.92 -1.18 3.50
N THR A 197 16.88 0.06 3.05
CA THR A 197 16.31 0.43 1.75
C THR A 197 17.29 1.33 0.99
N GLY A 198 16.90 1.81 -0.19
CA GLY A 198 17.73 2.71 -0.98
C GLY A 198 16.92 3.52 -1.96
N THR A 199 17.54 4.55 -2.49
CA THR A 199 16.97 5.41 -3.53
C THR A 199 18.00 5.62 -4.65
N PRO A 200 17.58 5.77 -5.91
CA PRO A 200 18.48 6.12 -7.01
C PRO A 200 18.82 7.61 -7.05
N VAL A 201 19.70 7.94 -7.97
CA VAL A 201 20.07 9.32 -8.32
C VAL A 201 18.85 10.16 -8.70
N ARG A 202 19.00 11.47 -8.56
CA ARG A 202 18.10 12.46 -9.17
C ARG A 202 18.85 13.22 -10.27
N ILE A 203 18.20 13.32 -11.42
CA ILE A 203 18.79 13.76 -12.69
C ILE A 203 18.22 15.12 -13.06
N ASP A 204 19.07 16.02 -13.55
CA ASP A 204 18.64 17.25 -14.22
C ASP A 204 18.20 16.91 -15.66
N GLY A 205 16.91 16.98 -15.94
CA GLY A 205 16.33 16.67 -17.25
C GLY A 205 16.88 17.52 -18.39
N ARG A 206 17.43 18.70 -18.12
CA ARG A 206 18.08 19.57 -19.14
C ARG A 206 19.35 18.93 -19.71
N SER A 207 19.93 17.97 -19.01
CA SER A 207 21.16 17.25 -19.41
C SER A 207 20.87 15.89 -20.07
N VAL A 208 19.60 15.53 -20.25
CA VAL A 208 19.16 14.26 -20.82
C VAL A 208 18.91 14.40 -22.31
N HIS A 209 19.41 13.46 -23.09
CA HIS A 209 19.14 13.32 -24.52
C HIS A 209 17.88 12.45 -24.71
N PHE A 210 16.70 13.07 -24.65
CA PHE A 210 15.40 12.37 -24.71
C PHE A 210 15.16 11.67 -26.04
N GLU A 211 15.80 12.10 -27.11
CA GLU A 211 15.78 11.46 -28.43
C GLU A 211 16.36 10.03 -28.43
N GLU A 212 17.18 9.69 -27.45
CA GLU A 212 17.76 8.35 -27.23
C GLU A 212 16.87 7.45 -26.33
N LEU A 213 15.71 7.94 -25.90
CA LEU A 213 14.82 7.24 -24.98
C LEU A 213 13.52 6.84 -25.66
N THR A 214 12.87 5.81 -25.12
CA THR A 214 11.54 5.42 -25.56
C THR A 214 10.50 6.05 -24.65
N GLU A 215 9.63 6.90 -25.22
CA GLU A 215 8.55 7.53 -24.49
C GLU A 215 7.49 6.51 -24.02
N GLN A 216 7.00 6.68 -22.81
CA GLN A 216 5.93 5.91 -22.22
C GLN A 216 4.84 6.85 -21.71
N ALA A 217 3.83 7.09 -22.55
CA ALA A 217 2.68 7.91 -22.20
C ALA A 217 1.78 7.23 -21.17
N GLY A 218 0.93 8.01 -20.52
CA GLY A 218 -0.17 7.54 -19.68
C GLY A 218 -1.30 6.91 -20.49
N ASP A 219 -2.29 6.34 -19.79
CA ASP A 219 -3.52 5.82 -20.41
C ASP A 219 -4.34 7.00 -20.99
N VAL A 220 -4.96 6.78 -22.15
CA VAL A 220 -5.77 7.81 -22.85
C VAL A 220 -7.04 8.14 -22.07
N ASP A 221 -7.64 7.14 -21.44
CA ASP A 221 -8.80 7.28 -20.55
C ASP A 221 -8.38 6.89 -19.13
N PRO A 222 -7.85 7.85 -18.34
CA PRO A 222 -7.30 7.55 -17.03
C PRO A 222 -8.40 7.26 -16.02
N HIS A 223 -8.25 6.14 -15.32
CA HIS A 223 -9.02 5.88 -14.11
C HIS A 223 -8.51 6.78 -12.97
N ARG A 224 -9.16 6.73 -11.83
CA ARG A 224 -8.79 7.44 -10.61
C ARG A 224 -8.76 6.48 -9.42
N PHE A 225 -8.11 6.90 -8.33
CA PHE A 225 -8.12 6.13 -7.09
C PHE A 225 -9.35 6.41 -6.24
N SER A 226 -9.80 7.67 -6.19
CA SER A 226 -10.94 8.04 -5.38
C SER A 226 -12.26 7.63 -6.02
N TYR A 227 -13.19 7.14 -5.18
CA TYR A 227 -14.59 6.90 -5.58
C TYR A 227 -15.43 8.19 -5.58
N LEU A 228 -14.86 9.31 -5.12
CA LEU A 228 -15.51 10.62 -5.22
C LEU A 228 -15.43 11.14 -6.65
N ASP A 229 -16.52 11.69 -7.15
CA ASP A 229 -16.64 12.15 -8.53
C ASP A 229 -16.08 13.57 -8.76
N ASN A 230 -15.82 14.31 -7.69
CA ASN A 230 -15.30 15.68 -7.70
C ASN A 230 -13.79 15.80 -7.49
N VAL A 231 -13.06 14.68 -7.49
CA VAL A 231 -11.59 14.67 -7.28
C VAL A 231 -10.90 14.36 -8.61
N ARG A 232 -10.14 15.32 -9.14
CA ARG A 232 -9.39 15.21 -10.39
C ARG A 232 -8.11 16.05 -10.35
N SER A 233 -7.13 15.69 -11.17
CA SER A 233 -5.94 16.50 -11.40
C SER A 233 -6.23 17.58 -12.46
N GLU A 234 -5.74 18.78 -12.21
CA GLU A 234 -5.69 19.88 -13.17
C GLU A 234 -4.28 20.04 -13.80
N LEU A 235 -3.33 19.16 -13.40
CA LEU A 235 -1.95 19.22 -13.86
C LEU A 235 -1.81 18.66 -15.27
N LYS A 236 -0.81 19.18 -15.99
CA LYS A 236 -0.46 18.66 -17.31
C LYS A 236 0.01 17.22 -17.20
N GLN A 237 -0.52 16.37 -18.06
CA GLN A 237 -0.08 14.99 -18.15
C GLN A 237 1.31 14.90 -18.80
N LEU A 238 2.20 14.15 -18.19
CA LEU A 238 3.59 13.97 -18.59
C LEU A 238 3.86 12.50 -18.92
N SER A 239 4.86 12.28 -19.76
CA SER A 239 5.35 10.94 -20.05
C SER A 239 6.49 10.52 -19.13
N CYS A 240 6.61 9.23 -18.84
CA CYS A 240 7.85 8.61 -18.39
C CYS A 240 8.64 8.12 -19.60
N TRP A 241 9.90 7.75 -19.37
CA TRP A 241 10.80 7.32 -20.44
C TRP A 241 11.47 6.00 -20.06
N THR A 242 11.62 5.12 -21.02
CA THR A 242 12.29 3.83 -20.84
C THR A 242 13.66 3.84 -21.48
N LEU A 243 14.63 3.27 -20.76
CA LEU A 243 15.98 3.04 -21.24
C LEU A 243 16.56 1.75 -20.64
N TYR A 244 17.75 1.37 -21.06
CA TYR A 244 18.44 0.16 -20.58
C TYR A 244 19.88 0.48 -20.21
N THR A 245 20.41 -0.21 -19.18
CA THR A 245 21.85 -0.28 -18.95
C THR A 245 22.53 -1.05 -20.08
N ASN A 246 23.85 -0.94 -20.20
CA ASN A 246 24.69 -1.67 -21.15
C ASN A 246 25.92 -2.27 -20.44
N LEU A 247 26.71 -3.08 -21.15
CA LEU A 247 27.89 -3.74 -20.60
C LEU A 247 28.92 -2.76 -20.08
N ALA A 248 29.17 -1.62 -20.78
CA ALA A 248 30.11 -0.61 -20.32
C ALA A 248 29.68 0.00 -18.98
N CYS A 249 28.39 0.29 -18.81
CA CYS A 249 27.82 0.71 -17.53
C CYS A 249 28.04 -0.36 -16.44
N HIS A 250 27.81 -1.65 -16.77
CA HIS A 250 28.01 -2.74 -15.81
C HIS A 250 29.47 -2.89 -15.39
N GLU A 251 30.44 -2.71 -16.30
CA GLU A 251 31.88 -2.75 -15.99
C GLU A 251 32.27 -1.65 -15.01
N VAL A 252 31.81 -0.42 -15.24
CA VAL A 252 32.04 0.69 -14.31
C VAL A 252 31.42 0.39 -12.94
N LEU A 253 30.20 -0.11 -12.87
CA LEU A 253 29.56 -0.49 -11.61
C LEU A 253 30.33 -1.59 -10.88
N ARG A 254 30.82 -2.61 -11.60
CA ARG A 254 31.63 -3.70 -11.02
C ARG A 254 32.95 -3.18 -10.44
N SER A 255 33.59 -2.19 -11.08
CA SER A 255 34.85 -1.60 -10.58
C SER A 255 34.71 -0.95 -9.21
N GLY A 256 33.50 -0.50 -8.83
CA GLY A 256 33.23 0.13 -7.54
C GLY A 256 32.73 -0.83 -6.45
N LEU A 257 32.56 -2.13 -6.70
CA LEU A 257 31.95 -3.07 -5.74
C LEU A 257 32.73 -3.21 -4.44
N SER A 258 34.06 -3.09 -4.46
CA SER A 258 34.89 -3.13 -3.23
C SER A 258 34.59 -1.98 -2.29
N GLU A 259 34.05 -0.86 -2.80
CA GLU A 259 33.66 0.32 -2.01
C GLU A 259 32.14 0.33 -1.72
N SER A 260 31.38 -0.65 -2.23
CA SER A 260 29.95 -0.74 -1.94
C SER A 260 29.71 -1.17 -0.48
N PRO A 261 28.94 -0.41 0.30
CA PRO A 261 28.58 -0.80 1.66
C PRO A 261 27.88 -2.16 1.76
N LEU A 262 27.22 -2.59 0.68
CA LEU A 262 26.54 -3.88 0.59
C LEU A 262 27.51 -5.06 0.44
N TYR A 263 28.70 -4.83 -0.15
CA TYR A 263 29.66 -5.88 -0.47
C TYR A 263 30.92 -5.84 0.38
N ASN A 264 31.24 -4.69 0.98
CA ASN A 264 32.38 -4.56 1.91
C ASN A 264 32.05 -4.92 3.37
N GLY A 265 30.81 -5.39 3.65
CA GLY A 265 30.37 -5.82 4.97
C GLY A 265 29.94 -4.67 5.91
N SER A 266 29.86 -3.43 5.40
CA SER A 266 29.42 -2.28 6.18
C SER A 266 27.93 -2.32 6.51
N ILE A 267 27.09 -2.75 5.56
CA ILE A 267 25.67 -3.01 5.73
C ILE A 267 25.49 -4.50 5.96
N LYS A 268 24.94 -4.86 7.12
CA LYS A 268 24.59 -6.25 7.47
C LYS A 268 23.07 -6.51 7.44
N SER A 269 22.29 -5.44 7.44
CA SER A 269 20.84 -5.50 7.43
C SER A 269 20.27 -6.00 6.10
N THR A 270 19.13 -6.68 6.17
CA THR A 270 18.43 -7.21 5.00
C THR A 270 17.76 -6.10 4.19
N GLY A 271 17.99 -6.10 2.90
CA GLY A 271 17.34 -5.18 1.95
C GLY A 271 16.11 -5.80 1.27
N PRO A 272 15.28 -4.99 0.59
CA PRO A 272 14.07 -5.47 -0.06
C PRO A 272 14.40 -6.35 -1.28
N ARG A 273 13.88 -7.57 -1.29
CA ARG A 273 14.10 -8.58 -2.33
C ARG A 273 13.66 -8.12 -3.73
N TYR A 274 12.59 -7.35 -3.81
CA TYR A 274 11.94 -6.97 -5.07
C TYR A 274 12.32 -5.56 -5.58
N CYS A 275 13.20 -4.87 -4.88
CA CYS A 275 13.81 -3.62 -5.33
C CYS A 275 15.32 -3.65 -5.06
N PRO A 276 16.04 -4.60 -5.69
CA PRO A 276 17.48 -4.72 -5.49
C PRO A 276 18.16 -3.48 -6.06
N SER A 277 19.28 -3.10 -5.45
CA SER A 277 20.16 -2.07 -6.01
C SER A 277 20.73 -2.53 -7.36
N VAL A 278 21.21 -1.58 -8.16
CA VAL A 278 21.81 -1.90 -9.47
C VAL A 278 23.03 -2.81 -9.32
N GLU A 279 23.84 -2.63 -8.27
CA GLU A 279 24.96 -3.50 -7.91
C GLU A 279 24.48 -4.95 -7.70
N THR A 280 23.39 -5.12 -6.96
CA THR A 280 22.82 -6.44 -6.70
C THR A 280 22.29 -7.08 -7.99
N LYS A 281 21.67 -6.29 -8.88
CA LYS A 281 21.19 -6.80 -10.17
C LYS A 281 22.32 -7.33 -11.04
N ILE A 282 23.41 -6.57 -11.20
CA ILE A 282 24.54 -6.98 -12.05
C ILE A 282 25.33 -8.16 -11.46
N MET A 283 25.22 -8.41 -10.16
CA MET A 283 25.83 -9.56 -9.50
C MET A 283 24.96 -10.82 -9.58
N LEU A 284 23.66 -10.70 -9.28
CA LEU A 284 22.72 -11.84 -9.30
C LEU A 284 22.37 -12.29 -10.72
N PHE A 285 22.41 -11.38 -11.70
CA PHE A 285 22.08 -11.64 -13.10
C PHE A 285 23.26 -11.25 -14.00
N ALA A 286 24.43 -11.81 -13.70
CA ALA A 286 25.70 -11.45 -14.35
C ALA A 286 25.74 -11.76 -15.85
N ASP A 287 24.94 -12.70 -16.33
CA ASP A 287 24.74 -13.10 -17.72
C ASP A 287 23.86 -12.11 -18.53
N LYS A 288 23.11 -11.23 -17.84
CA LYS A 288 22.30 -10.23 -18.52
C LYS A 288 23.13 -9.05 -18.98
N THR A 289 23.02 -8.72 -20.27
CA THR A 289 23.73 -7.60 -20.91
C THR A 289 23.09 -6.23 -20.64
N GLN A 290 21.82 -6.21 -20.16
CA GLN A 290 21.08 -4.99 -19.92
C GLN A 290 20.00 -5.17 -18.84
N HIS A 291 19.68 -4.09 -18.13
CA HIS A 291 18.58 -3.97 -17.19
C HIS A 291 17.72 -2.77 -17.56
N GLN A 292 16.42 -2.94 -17.52
CA GLN A 292 15.47 -1.86 -17.81
C GLN A 292 15.48 -0.82 -16.68
N LEU A 293 15.46 0.45 -17.09
CA LEU A 293 15.31 1.62 -16.24
C LEU A 293 14.14 2.45 -16.72
N PHE A 294 13.57 3.25 -15.80
CA PHE A 294 12.54 4.23 -16.12
C PHE A 294 12.98 5.60 -15.61
N LEU A 295 12.96 6.58 -16.48
CA LEU A 295 13.17 7.98 -16.15
C LEU A 295 11.78 8.60 -15.91
N GLU A 296 11.50 8.97 -14.67
CA GLU A 296 10.20 9.42 -14.19
C GLU A 296 10.27 10.89 -13.77
N PRO A 297 9.40 11.79 -14.30
CA PRO A 297 9.38 13.19 -13.87
C PRO A 297 8.94 13.31 -12.42
N GLU A 298 9.60 14.17 -11.64
CA GLU A 298 9.24 14.44 -10.24
C GLU A 298 8.13 15.51 -10.10
N GLY A 299 7.73 16.17 -11.19
CA GLY A 299 6.65 17.14 -11.19
C GLY A 299 6.52 17.92 -12.49
N GLU A 300 5.43 18.69 -12.59
CA GLU A 300 5.11 19.49 -13.78
C GLU A 300 6.08 20.67 -13.98
N ARG A 301 6.52 21.28 -12.88
CA ARG A 301 7.30 22.55 -12.90
C ARG A 301 8.73 22.37 -12.37
N THR A 302 9.29 21.17 -12.52
CA THR A 302 10.67 20.88 -12.15
C THR A 302 11.39 20.17 -13.30
N ASN A 303 12.70 20.33 -13.37
CA ASN A 303 13.57 19.55 -14.25
C ASN A 303 14.13 18.30 -13.53
N GLU A 304 13.67 18.00 -12.31
CA GLU A 304 14.13 16.84 -11.57
C GLU A 304 13.45 15.56 -12.06
N TYR A 305 14.27 14.55 -12.37
CA TYR A 305 13.83 13.22 -12.76
C TYR A 305 14.38 12.16 -11.82
N TYR A 306 13.53 11.18 -11.52
CA TYR A 306 13.84 9.98 -10.76
C TYR A 306 14.24 8.84 -11.71
N LEU A 307 15.37 8.17 -11.48
CA LEU A 307 15.81 7.05 -12.30
C LEU A 307 15.44 5.70 -11.65
N ASN A 308 14.22 5.27 -11.87
CA ASN A 308 13.73 4.00 -11.33
C ASN A 308 14.52 2.81 -11.90
N GLY A 309 14.93 1.92 -11.00
CA GLY A 309 15.72 0.74 -11.34
C GLY A 309 17.24 0.90 -11.17
N PHE A 310 17.74 2.13 -10.91
CA PHE A 310 19.14 2.43 -10.68
C PHE A 310 19.43 2.85 -9.22
N SER A 311 18.76 2.23 -8.24
CA SER A 311 19.10 2.43 -6.82
C SER A 311 20.52 1.94 -6.58
N SER A 312 21.35 2.75 -5.95
CA SER A 312 22.77 2.45 -5.72
C SER A 312 23.27 3.04 -4.41
N SER A 313 24.24 2.38 -3.79
CA SER A 313 25.02 2.90 -2.66
C SER A 313 26.52 3.02 -2.99
N LEU A 314 26.90 2.82 -4.24
CA LEU A 314 28.28 2.99 -4.71
C LEU A 314 28.77 4.45 -4.52
N PRO A 315 30.09 4.70 -4.53
CA PRO A 315 30.63 6.04 -4.55
C PRO A 315 30.02 6.92 -5.64
N PHE A 316 29.89 8.21 -5.37
CA PHE A 316 29.24 9.15 -6.30
C PHE A 316 29.89 9.15 -7.70
N ASP A 317 31.22 9.14 -7.76
CA ASP A 317 31.97 9.11 -9.03
C ASP A 317 31.71 7.85 -9.84
N VAL A 318 31.55 6.70 -9.19
CA VAL A 318 31.20 5.43 -9.84
C VAL A 318 29.78 5.51 -10.41
N GLN A 319 28.82 6.04 -9.63
CA GLN A 319 27.44 6.23 -10.10
C GLN A 319 27.41 7.14 -11.34
N LEU A 320 28.12 8.27 -11.30
CA LEU A 320 28.17 9.23 -12.40
C LEU A 320 28.82 8.61 -13.65
N ARG A 321 30.01 8.02 -13.53
CA ARG A 321 30.72 7.38 -14.66
C ARG A 321 29.92 6.24 -15.28
N ALA A 322 29.21 5.45 -14.46
CA ALA A 322 28.37 4.37 -14.96
C ALA A 322 27.20 4.90 -15.80
N LEU A 323 26.54 5.97 -15.34
CA LEU A 323 25.45 6.61 -16.09
C LEU A 323 25.94 7.24 -17.39
N GLN A 324 27.12 7.85 -17.41
CA GLN A 324 27.72 8.44 -18.61
C GLN A 324 28.02 7.41 -19.73
N GLN A 325 28.02 6.11 -19.42
CA GLN A 325 28.12 5.05 -20.44
C GLN A 325 26.83 4.84 -21.24
N LEU A 326 25.72 5.46 -20.81
CA LEU A 326 24.43 5.37 -21.50
C LEU A 326 24.29 6.53 -22.49
N PRO A 327 23.93 6.29 -23.77
CA PRO A 327 23.85 7.35 -24.79
C PRO A 327 23.02 8.55 -24.36
N ALA A 328 21.85 8.32 -23.75
CA ALA A 328 20.98 9.40 -23.26
C ALA A 328 21.60 10.24 -22.14
N PHE A 329 22.62 9.73 -21.46
CA PHE A 329 23.20 10.32 -20.25
C PHE A 329 24.69 10.70 -20.40
N ARG A 330 25.21 10.78 -21.63
CA ARG A 330 26.63 11.10 -21.90
C ARG A 330 27.13 12.42 -21.28
N ASN A 331 26.23 13.41 -21.13
CA ASN A 331 26.50 14.70 -20.53
C ASN A 331 25.66 14.97 -19.26
N ILE A 332 25.35 13.93 -18.51
CA ILE A 332 24.39 14.00 -17.43
C ILE A 332 24.86 14.86 -16.25
N HIS A 333 23.94 15.64 -15.70
CA HIS A 333 24.06 16.33 -14.41
C HIS A 333 23.14 15.70 -13.38
N LEU A 334 23.66 15.47 -12.17
CA LEU A 334 22.92 14.91 -11.06
C LEU A 334 22.63 16.00 -10.03
N TYR A 335 21.40 16.07 -9.54
CA TYR A 335 21.05 16.90 -8.38
C TYR A 335 21.50 16.26 -7.08
N ARG A 336 21.45 14.92 -6.97
CA ARG A 336 21.94 14.15 -5.82
C ARG A 336 22.23 12.69 -6.18
N PRO A 337 23.17 12.05 -5.46
CA PRO A 337 23.46 10.62 -5.66
C PRO A 337 22.34 9.72 -5.17
N GLY A 338 22.36 8.47 -5.62
CA GLY A 338 21.70 7.38 -4.94
C GLY A 338 22.39 7.06 -3.62
N TYR A 339 21.64 6.54 -2.65
CA TYR A 339 22.17 6.11 -1.36
C TYR A 339 21.38 4.93 -0.79
N ALA A 340 22.05 4.16 0.07
CA ALA A 340 21.37 3.21 0.94
C ALA A 340 21.09 3.86 2.29
N ILE A 341 20.02 3.45 2.93
CA ILE A 341 19.70 3.84 4.30
C ILE A 341 19.35 2.62 5.14
N GLU A 342 19.98 2.50 6.31
CA GLU A 342 19.63 1.58 7.39
C GLU A 342 18.83 2.29 8.46
N TYR A 343 17.84 1.63 9.03
CA TYR A 343 16.98 2.17 10.08
C TYR A 343 16.45 1.04 10.96
N ASP A 344 16.07 1.37 12.19
CA ASP A 344 15.51 0.41 13.13
C ASP A 344 14.03 0.14 12.83
N PHE A 345 13.63 -1.11 13.03
CA PHE A 345 12.24 -1.55 13.02
C PHE A 345 12.00 -2.49 14.22
N PHE A 346 10.74 -2.76 14.52
CA PHE A 346 10.34 -3.65 15.60
C PHE A 346 9.58 -4.86 15.06
N ASP A 347 9.72 -6.02 15.75
CA ASP A 347 9.05 -7.26 15.36
C ASP A 347 7.51 -7.06 15.38
N PRO A 348 6.84 -7.07 14.21
CA PRO A 348 5.41 -6.83 14.16
C PRO A 348 4.57 -7.95 14.79
N THR A 349 5.15 -9.10 15.13
CA THR A 349 4.47 -10.15 15.91
C THR A 349 4.19 -9.71 17.36
N GLU A 350 4.81 -8.63 17.81
CA GLU A 350 4.52 -7.99 19.11
C GLU A 350 3.28 -7.09 19.09
N LEU A 351 2.58 -7.00 17.93
CA LEU A 351 1.35 -6.22 17.76
C LEU A 351 0.11 -7.12 17.73
N LEU A 352 -1.02 -6.54 18.12
CA LEU A 352 -2.35 -7.05 17.87
C LEU A 352 -2.77 -6.73 16.41
N HIS A 353 -3.86 -7.31 15.92
CA HIS A 353 -4.44 -6.97 14.60
C HIS A 353 -4.98 -5.54 14.52
N THR A 354 -5.17 -4.88 15.66
CA THR A 354 -5.48 -3.45 15.80
C THR A 354 -4.26 -2.56 15.58
N LEU A 355 -3.06 -3.14 15.48
CA LEU A 355 -1.75 -2.50 15.52
C LEU A 355 -1.37 -1.88 16.89
N GLU A 356 -2.15 -2.12 17.93
CA GLU A 356 -1.78 -1.84 19.31
C GLU A 356 -0.68 -2.83 19.76
N THR A 357 0.29 -2.35 20.54
CA THR A 357 1.36 -3.23 21.06
C THR A 357 0.82 -4.14 22.15
N LYS A 358 1.35 -5.38 22.22
CA LYS A 358 1.00 -6.35 23.27
C LYS A 358 1.59 -6.02 24.63
N ARG A 359 2.66 -5.21 24.68
CA ARG A 359 3.45 -4.91 25.89
C ARG A 359 3.01 -3.63 26.59
N ILE A 360 2.79 -2.57 25.82
CA ILE A 360 2.40 -1.25 26.32
C ILE A 360 1.02 -0.95 25.77
N SER A 361 0.05 -0.83 26.67
CA SER A 361 -1.32 -0.54 26.26
C SER A 361 -1.42 0.89 25.70
N ARG A 362 -2.37 1.08 24.74
CA ARG A 362 -2.65 2.36 24.07
C ARG A 362 -1.49 2.91 23.21
N LEU A 363 -0.45 2.10 22.98
CA LEU A 363 0.65 2.39 22.08
C LEU A 363 0.48 1.59 20.78
N PHE A 364 0.49 2.29 19.63
CA PHE A 364 0.30 1.70 18.30
C PHE A 364 1.52 1.94 17.42
N PHE A 365 1.85 0.97 16.56
CA PHE A 365 2.90 1.11 15.55
C PHE A 365 2.30 0.98 14.16
N ALA A 366 2.67 1.87 13.22
CA ALA A 366 2.20 1.81 11.85
C ALA A 366 3.28 2.23 10.83
N GLY A 367 3.33 1.54 9.71
CA GLY A 367 4.25 1.81 8.61
C GLY A 367 5.60 1.10 8.74
N GLN A 368 6.69 1.77 8.36
CA GLN A 368 8.03 1.15 8.28
C GLN A 368 8.58 0.68 9.63
N ILE A 369 8.14 1.24 10.73
CA ILE A 369 8.49 0.78 12.09
C ILE A 369 8.14 -0.70 12.30
N ASN A 370 7.18 -1.25 11.53
CA ASN A 370 6.75 -2.65 11.51
C ASN A 370 7.48 -3.49 10.45
N GLY A 371 8.60 -2.99 9.88
CA GLY A 371 9.38 -3.70 8.88
C GLY A 371 8.75 -3.76 7.49
N THR A 372 7.82 -2.85 7.15
CA THR A 372 7.25 -2.74 5.80
C THR A 372 8.03 -1.74 4.93
N THR A 373 7.95 -1.88 3.59
CA THR A 373 8.38 -0.85 2.64
C THR A 373 7.30 -0.57 1.61
N GLY A 374 6.89 0.70 1.53
CA GLY A 374 5.93 1.22 0.56
C GLY A 374 5.00 2.25 1.19
N TYR A 375 4.63 3.24 0.39
CA TYR A 375 3.77 4.34 0.84
C TYR A 375 2.37 3.84 1.16
N GLU A 376 1.87 2.93 0.34
CA GLU A 376 0.51 2.38 0.42
C GLU A 376 0.37 1.44 1.62
N GLU A 377 1.39 0.59 1.86
CA GLU A 377 1.45 -0.27 3.04
C GLU A 377 1.51 0.56 4.33
N ALA A 378 2.26 1.66 4.32
CA ALA A 378 2.34 2.56 5.45
C ALA A 378 1.00 3.30 5.68
N ALA A 379 0.38 3.81 4.62
CA ALA A 379 -0.91 4.51 4.68
C ALA A 379 -2.04 3.59 5.18
N GLY A 380 -2.12 2.35 4.67
CA GLY A 380 -3.12 1.37 5.11
C GLY A 380 -2.98 1.01 6.60
N GLN A 381 -1.74 0.81 7.08
CA GLN A 381 -1.48 0.60 8.51
C GLN A 381 -1.84 1.84 9.32
N GLY A 382 -1.44 3.04 8.84
CA GLY A 382 -1.76 4.30 9.50
C GLY A 382 -3.26 4.49 9.70
N LEU A 383 -4.04 4.27 8.64
CA LEU A 383 -5.50 4.35 8.69
C LEU A 383 -6.09 3.44 9.77
N VAL A 384 -5.68 2.15 9.79
CA VAL A 384 -6.17 1.18 10.78
C VAL A 384 -5.73 1.53 12.20
N ALA A 385 -4.48 1.95 12.39
CA ALA A 385 -3.98 2.38 13.70
C ALA A 385 -4.70 3.63 14.20
N GLY A 386 -4.97 4.62 13.34
CA GLY A 386 -5.71 5.83 13.68
C GLY A 386 -7.16 5.55 14.09
N ILE A 387 -7.86 4.67 13.34
CA ILE A 387 -9.21 4.22 13.70
C ILE A 387 -9.20 3.54 15.07
N ASN A 388 -8.28 2.58 15.29
CA ASN A 388 -8.22 1.83 16.55
C ASN A 388 -7.75 2.71 17.72
N ALA A 389 -6.86 3.67 17.51
CA ALA A 389 -6.49 4.63 18.54
C ALA A 389 -7.70 5.50 18.97
N HIS A 390 -8.52 5.95 18.00
CA HIS A 390 -9.79 6.61 18.32
C HIS A 390 -10.73 5.70 19.13
N LEU A 391 -11.00 4.49 18.64
CA LEU A 391 -11.89 3.55 19.33
C LEU A 391 -11.39 3.27 20.75
N ARG A 392 -10.10 3.02 20.92
CA ARG A 392 -9.46 2.76 22.22
C ARG A 392 -9.57 3.94 23.20
N CYS A 393 -9.71 5.17 22.71
CA CYS A 393 -9.98 6.34 23.55
C CYS A 393 -11.43 6.39 24.06
N HIS A 394 -12.38 5.84 23.31
CA HIS A 394 -13.80 6.00 23.57
C HIS A 394 -14.51 4.73 24.03
N SER A 395 -13.93 3.56 23.73
CA SER A 395 -14.44 2.24 24.12
C SER A 395 -13.30 1.28 24.43
N GLU A 396 -13.45 0.43 25.45
CA GLU A 396 -12.49 -0.61 25.76
C GLU A 396 -12.71 -1.89 24.94
N GLU A 397 -13.88 -2.07 24.35
CA GLU A 397 -14.30 -3.32 23.69
C GLU A 397 -14.33 -3.21 22.17
N GLU A 398 -14.55 -2.01 21.62
CA GLU A 398 -14.66 -1.83 20.17
C GLU A 398 -13.31 -1.84 19.48
N THR A 399 -13.21 -2.64 18.41
CA THR A 399 -12.01 -2.76 17.59
C THR A 399 -12.34 -2.78 16.10
N PHE A 400 -11.43 -2.23 15.30
CA PHE A 400 -11.50 -2.28 13.85
C PHE A 400 -10.42 -3.19 13.29
N VAL A 401 -10.82 -4.36 12.81
CA VAL A 401 -9.94 -5.35 12.18
C VAL A 401 -10.52 -5.73 10.82
N LEU A 402 -9.68 -5.72 9.80
CA LEU A 402 -10.00 -6.17 8.44
C LEU A 402 -9.50 -7.61 8.26
N ARG A 403 -10.38 -8.48 7.73
CA ARG A 403 -10.01 -9.87 7.45
C ARG A 403 -9.29 -9.98 6.09
N ARG A 404 -8.61 -11.09 5.89
CA ARG A 404 -7.88 -11.42 4.64
C ARG A 404 -8.80 -11.56 3.41
N ASP A 405 -10.06 -11.90 3.61
CA ASP A 405 -11.09 -12.01 2.57
C ASP A 405 -11.87 -10.69 2.34
N GLU A 406 -11.62 -9.68 3.17
CA GLU A 406 -12.26 -8.36 3.09
C GLU A 406 -11.37 -7.30 2.41
N ALA A 407 -10.06 -7.34 2.68
CA ALA A 407 -9.14 -6.30 2.18
C ALA A 407 -7.69 -6.77 2.06
N TYR A 408 -6.95 -6.20 1.09
CA TYR A 408 -5.48 -6.30 1.05
C TYR A 408 -4.83 -5.71 2.30
N ILE A 409 -5.42 -4.66 2.89
CA ILE A 409 -4.99 -4.11 4.19
C ILE A 409 -5.11 -5.19 5.27
N GLY A 410 -6.17 -6.01 5.24
CA GLY A 410 -6.32 -7.14 6.15
C GLY A 410 -5.26 -8.22 5.93
N VAL A 411 -4.95 -8.55 4.67
CA VAL A 411 -3.85 -9.47 4.33
C VAL A 411 -2.51 -8.94 4.83
N LEU A 412 -2.23 -7.65 4.62
CA LEU A 412 -1.01 -6.98 5.08
C LEU A 412 -0.83 -7.10 6.58
N ILE A 413 -1.83 -6.68 7.35
CA ILE A 413 -1.74 -6.66 8.82
C ILE A 413 -1.65 -8.08 9.38
N ASP A 414 -2.47 -8.99 8.88
CA ASP A 414 -2.42 -10.39 9.31
C ASP A 414 -1.06 -11.05 9.02
N ASP A 415 -0.47 -10.82 7.84
CA ASP A 415 0.88 -11.32 7.54
C ASP A 415 1.93 -10.77 8.52
N LEU A 416 1.88 -9.47 8.84
CA LEU A 416 2.81 -8.84 9.78
C LEU A 416 2.71 -9.46 11.18
N VAL A 417 1.51 -9.50 11.75
CA VAL A 417 1.33 -9.88 13.17
C VAL A 417 1.39 -11.39 13.40
N THR A 418 1.18 -12.20 12.36
CA THR A 418 1.20 -13.67 12.48
C THR A 418 2.50 -14.31 11.98
N LYS A 419 3.07 -13.78 10.90
CA LYS A 419 4.28 -14.34 10.27
C LYS A 419 5.56 -13.61 10.66
N GLY A 420 5.44 -12.32 11.05
CA GLY A 420 6.60 -11.47 11.20
C GLY A 420 7.26 -11.12 9.86
N VAL A 421 8.46 -10.56 9.91
CA VAL A 421 9.22 -10.14 8.73
C VAL A 421 10.70 -10.51 8.88
N ASP A 422 11.25 -11.20 7.87
CA ASP A 422 12.68 -11.51 7.76
C ASP A 422 13.39 -10.57 6.76
N GLU A 423 12.62 -9.92 5.92
CA GLU A 423 13.04 -8.91 4.93
C GLU A 423 11.99 -7.80 4.88
N PRO A 424 12.32 -6.59 4.37
CA PRO A 424 11.32 -5.53 4.24
C PRO A 424 10.07 -6.02 3.51
N TYR A 425 8.94 -6.08 4.25
CA TYR A 425 7.68 -6.60 3.74
C TYR A 425 7.14 -5.69 2.64
N ARG A 426 6.67 -6.31 1.58
CA ARG A 426 6.00 -5.64 0.47
C ARG A 426 4.78 -6.43 0.04
N MET A 427 3.67 -5.73 -0.25
CA MET A 427 2.46 -6.37 -0.73
C MET A 427 2.59 -6.78 -2.19
N PHE A 428 2.12 -7.99 -2.49
CA PHE A 428 1.96 -8.56 -3.84
C PHE A 428 0.62 -9.27 -3.95
N THR A 429 0.12 -9.38 -5.17
CA THR A 429 -1.13 -10.12 -5.44
C THR A 429 -1.05 -11.60 -5.07
N SER A 430 0.15 -12.18 -5.05
CA SER A 430 0.37 -13.57 -4.63
C SER A 430 0.19 -13.82 -3.13
N ARG A 431 0.19 -12.76 -2.30
CA ARG A 431 -0.04 -12.88 -0.86
C ARG A 431 -1.52 -12.98 -0.51
N ALA A 432 -2.40 -12.52 -1.40
CA ALA A 432 -3.85 -12.59 -1.22
C ALA A 432 -4.39 -13.88 -1.84
N GLU A 433 -4.92 -14.77 -1.01
CA GLU A 433 -5.54 -16.02 -1.42
C GLU A 433 -6.81 -15.75 -2.23
N TYR A 434 -7.60 -14.77 -1.80
CA TYR A 434 -8.91 -14.42 -2.38
C TYR A 434 -8.85 -13.22 -3.32
N ARG A 435 -7.78 -13.05 -4.09
CA ARG A 435 -7.54 -11.84 -4.90
C ARG A 435 -8.66 -11.49 -5.89
N ILE A 436 -9.46 -12.46 -6.36
CA ILE A 436 -10.62 -12.18 -7.23
C ILE A 436 -11.76 -11.50 -6.45
N LEU A 437 -11.82 -11.66 -5.13
CA LEU A 437 -12.76 -10.96 -4.26
C LEU A 437 -12.26 -9.57 -3.90
N LEU A 438 -10.92 -9.34 -3.90
CA LEU A 438 -10.23 -8.14 -3.43
C LEU A 438 -9.80 -7.22 -4.58
N ARG A 439 -10.61 -7.12 -5.63
CA ARG A 439 -10.29 -6.31 -6.81
C ARG A 439 -10.27 -4.82 -6.48
N GLN A 440 -9.54 -4.06 -7.30
CA GLN A 440 -9.46 -2.59 -7.18
C GLN A 440 -10.81 -1.90 -7.49
N ASP A 441 -11.61 -2.50 -8.37
CA ASP A 441 -12.91 -1.96 -8.83
C ASP A 441 -14.01 -2.03 -7.78
N ASN A 442 -13.93 -2.99 -6.84
CA ASN A 442 -14.99 -3.30 -5.88
C ASN A 442 -14.67 -2.95 -4.42
N ALA A 443 -13.62 -2.18 -4.14
CA ALA A 443 -13.25 -1.87 -2.76
C ALA A 443 -14.35 -1.06 -2.03
N ASP A 444 -15.04 -0.17 -2.72
CA ASP A 444 -16.20 0.56 -2.20
C ASP A 444 -17.34 -0.37 -1.80
N MET A 445 -17.66 -1.38 -2.64
CA MET A 445 -18.69 -2.37 -2.36
C MET A 445 -18.40 -3.23 -1.13
N ARG A 446 -17.12 -3.38 -0.77
CA ARG A 446 -16.68 -4.15 0.40
C ARG A 446 -16.58 -3.31 1.68
N LEU A 447 -16.20 -2.03 1.59
CA LEU A 447 -15.69 -1.27 2.73
C LEU A 447 -16.44 0.03 3.02
N THR A 448 -17.08 0.69 2.05
CA THR A 448 -17.68 2.02 2.26
C THR A 448 -18.84 2.01 3.26
N GLU A 449 -19.67 0.98 3.25
CA GLU A 449 -20.76 0.87 4.24
C GLU A 449 -20.21 0.77 5.67
N ARG A 450 -19.11 0.02 5.84
CA ARG A 450 -18.44 -0.12 7.15
C ARG A 450 -17.81 1.21 7.59
N ALA A 451 -17.20 1.95 6.66
CA ALA A 451 -16.63 3.27 6.91
C ALA A 451 -17.70 4.29 7.33
N TYR A 452 -18.88 4.24 6.70
CA TYR A 452 -20.01 5.09 7.04
C TYR A 452 -20.54 4.81 8.45
N ARG A 453 -20.70 3.53 8.81
CA ARG A 453 -21.11 3.14 10.16
C ARG A 453 -20.13 3.57 11.27
N LEU A 454 -18.83 3.63 10.93
CA LEU A 454 -17.79 4.16 11.83
C LEU A 454 -17.83 5.69 11.95
N GLY A 455 -18.45 6.39 11.00
CA GLY A 455 -18.42 7.85 10.90
C GLY A 455 -17.24 8.44 10.12
N LEU A 456 -16.43 7.61 9.44
CA LEU A 456 -15.27 8.07 8.67
C LEU A 456 -15.62 8.42 7.22
N ALA A 457 -16.61 7.78 6.63
CA ALA A 457 -17.20 8.18 5.36
C ALA A 457 -18.39 9.11 5.60
N ASP A 458 -18.40 10.25 4.89
CA ASP A 458 -19.47 11.23 4.98
C ASP A 458 -20.73 10.83 4.19
N ASP A 459 -21.83 11.58 4.38
CA ASP A 459 -23.11 11.36 3.70
C ASP A 459 -23.00 11.47 2.16
N TYR A 460 -22.09 12.32 1.66
CA TYR A 460 -21.90 12.50 0.23
C TYR A 460 -21.30 11.24 -0.39
N ARG A 461 -20.23 10.72 0.19
CA ARG A 461 -19.59 9.45 -0.23
C ARG A 461 -20.56 8.29 -0.15
N TYR A 462 -21.33 8.21 0.93
CA TYR A 462 -22.29 7.13 1.12
C TYR A 462 -23.43 7.17 0.10
N ARG A 463 -23.94 8.35 -0.23
CA ARG A 463 -24.95 8.50 -1.32
C ARG A 463 -24.40 8.11 -2.66
N LEU A 464 -23.18 8.52 -3.02
CA LEU A 464 -22.54 8.08 -4.27
C LEU A 464 -22.39 6.55 -4.32
N PHE A 465 -21.95 5.94 -3.22
CA PHE A 465 -21.86 4.49 -3.10
C PHE A 465 -23.22 3.81 -3.33
N LEU A 466 -24.29 4.28 -2.68
CA LEU A 466 -25.62 3.71 -2.85
C LEU A 466 -26.14 3.87 -4.29
N SER A 467 -25.94 5.03 -4.91
CA SER A 467 -26.32 5.27 -6.30
C SER A 467 -25.58 4.34 -7.28
N LYS A 468 -24.26 4.15 -7.07
CA LYS A 468 -23.46 3.22 -7.88
C LYS A 468 -23.92 1.77 -7.66
N LYS A 469 -24.18 1.36 -6.42
CA LYS A 469 -24.67 0.02 -6.07
C LYS A 469 -26.01 -0.27 -6.76
N GLN A 470 -26.95 0.67 -6.67
CA GLN A 470 -28.25 0.56 -7.32
C GLN A 470 -28.10 0.44 -8.85
N ALA A 471 -27.25 1.27 -9.48
CA ALA A 471 -27.00 1.19 -10.91
C ALA A 471 -26.41 -0.18 -11.33
N CYS A 472 -25.48 -0.75 -10.55
CA CYS A 472 -24.97 -2.10 -10.79
C CYS A 472 -26.07 -3.17 -10.71
N GLU A 473 -26.98 -3.05 -9.74
CA GLU A 473 -28.13 -3.96 -9.58
C GLU A 473 -29.11 -3.83 -10.75
N GLU A 474 -29.44 -2.61 -11.18
CA GLU A 474 -30.33 -2.34 -12.31
C GLU A 474 -29.78 -2.93 -13.62
N VAL A 475 -28.50 -2.67 -13.94
CA VAL A 475 -27.84 -3.24 -15.12
C VAL A 475 -27.82 -4.78 -15.04
N THR A 476 -27.49 -5.34 -13.88
CA THR A 476 -27.45 -6.80 -13.68
C THR A 476 -28.83 -7.43 -13.87
N ASN A 477 -29.87 -6.83 -13.33
CA ASN A 477 -31.25 -7.32 -13.47
C ASN A 477 -31.75 -7.23 -14.91
N PHE A 478 -31.42 -6.12 -15.59
CA PHE A 478 -31.77 -5.97 -17.01
C PHE A 478 -31.14 -7.08 -17.86
N ILE A 479 -29.84 -7.27 -17.84
CA ILE A 479 -29.15 -8.26 -18.68
C ILE A 479 -29.58 -9.70 -18.38
N ARG A 480 -30.02 -10.00 -17.16
CA ARG A 480 -30.55 -11.32 -16.76
C ARG A 480 -31.99 -11.56 -17.18
N SER A 481 -32.78 -10.50 -17.27
CA SER A 481 -34.20 -10.59 -17.66
C SER A 481 -34.40 -10.41 -19.17
N PHE A 482 -33.62 -9.57 -19.84
CA PHE A 482 -33.75 -9.24 -21.25
C PHE A 482 -33.32 -10.41 -22.12
N SER A 483 -34.17 -10.73 -23.15
CA SER A 483 -33.90 -11.81 -24.09
C SER A 483 -33.50 -11.24 -25.44
N VAL A 484 -32.48 -11.80 -26.05
CA VAL A 484 -32.03 -11.47 -27.41
C VAL A 484 -32.29 -12.63 -28.35
N THR A 485 -32.62 -12.29 -29.62
CA THR A 485 -32.85 -13.28 -30.67
C THR A 485 -31.65 -13.37 -31.62
N PRO A 486 -31.52 -14.47 -32.37
CA PRO A 486 -30.45 -14.63 -33.37
C PRO A 486 -30.36 -13.44 -34.34
N GLU A 487 -31.50 -12.90 -34.79
CA GLU A 487 -31.57 -11.80 -35.74
C GLU A 487 -30.94 -10.50 -35.19
N TRP A 488 -30.96 -10.31 -33.89
CA TRP A 488 -30.45 -9.09 -33.28
C TRP A 488 -28.93 -9.12 -33.05
N VAL A 489 -28.36 -10.29 -32.79
CA VAL A 489 -26.99 -10.36 -32.28
C VAL A 489 -26.04 -11.19 -33.14
N ASN A 490 -26.53 -12.03 -34.08
CA ASN A 490 -25.63 -12.94 -34.80
C ASN A 490 -24.61 -12.21 -35.69
N ASP A 491 -25.00 -11.11 -36.34
CA ASP A 491 -24.06 -10.28 -37.10
C ASP A 491 -22.92 -9.72 -36.20
N LEU A 492 -23.25 -9.32 -34.98
CA LEU A 492 -22.28 -8.88 -33.99
C LEU A 492 -21.37 -10.05 -33.54
N LEU A 493 -21.99 -11.19 -33.23
CA LEU A 493 -21.26 -12.38 -32.76
C LEU A 493 -20.27 -12.91 -33.80
N LEU A 494 -20.68 -12.97 -35.05
CA LEU A 494 -19.83 -13.38 -36.18
C LEU A 494 -18.67 -12.41 -36.39
N ARG A 495 -18.92 -11.10 -36.33
CA ARG A 495 -17.83 -10.08 -36.38
C ARG A 495 -16.82 -10.21 -35.24
N LEU A 496 -17.28 -10.62 -34.08
CA LEU A 496 -16.42 -10.83 -32.89
C LEU A 496 -15.76 -12.22 -32.86
N GLY A 497 -15.97 -13.05 -33.87
CA GLY A 497 -15.37 -14.38 -34.00
C GLY A 497 -15.89 -15.39 -32.98
N THR A 498 -17.16 -15.25 -32.55
CA THR A 498 -17.83 -16.21 -31.64
C THR A 498 -19.03 -16.88 -32.33
N SER A 499 -19.45 -18.04 -31.82
CA SER A 499 -20.53 -18.82 -32.42
C SER A 499 -21.86 -18.05 -32.44
N PRO A 500 -22.62 -18.07 -33.55
CA PRO A 500 -23.96 -17.48 -33.61
C PRO A 500 -24.91 -18.18 -32.65
N LEU A 501 -26.02 -17.52 -32.33
CA LEU A 501 -27.13 -18.13 -31.61
C LEU A 501 -28.03 -18.94 -32.57
N GLU A 502 -28.49 -20.10 -32.11
CA GLU A 502 -29.52 -20.89 -32.81
C GLU A 502 -30.94 -20.53 -32.33
N HIS A 503 -31.06 -20.16 -31.05
CA HIS A 503 -32.30 -19.80 -30.37
C HIS A 503 -32.15 -18.54 -29.54
N ALA A 504 -33.27 -17.92 -29.17
CA ALA A 504 -33.28 -16.81 -28.24
C ALA A 504 -32.67 -17.21 -26.88
N CYS A 505 -31.86 -16.34 -26.30
CA CYS A 505 -31.28 -16.56 -24.96
C CYS A 505 -31.28 -15.25 -24.16
N LYS A 506 -30.87 -15.30 -22.90
CA LYS A 506 -30.71 -14.10 -22.08
C LYS A 506 -29.48 -13.30 -22.51
N LEU A 507 -29.55 -11.98 -22.43
CA LEU A 507 -28.43 -11.09 -22.77
C LEU A 507 -27.18 -11.42 -21.94
N VAL A 508 -27.33 -11.80 -20.66
CA VAL A 508 -26.24 -12.23 -19.81
C VAL A 508 -25.45 -13.42 -20.38
N ASP A 509 -26.09 -14.34 -21.11
CA ASP A 509 -25.44 -15.50 -21.72
C ASP A 509 -24.53 -15.08 -22.89
N VAL A 510 -24.95 -14.06 -23.64
CA VAL A 510 -24.14 -13.43 -24.69
C VAL A 510 -22.96 -12.66 -24.09
N LEU A 511 -23.22 -11.81 -23.09
CA LEU A 511 -22.20 -10.99 -22.43
C LEU A 511 -21.18 -11.81 -21.60
N SER A 512 -21.52 -13.03 -21.20
CA SER A 512 -20.59 -13.94 -20.52
C SER A 512 -19.48 -14.47 -21.44
N ARG A 513 -19.65 -14.37 -22.76
CA ARG A 513 -18.65 -14.82 -23.73
C ARG A 513 -17.40 -13.92 -23.69
N PRO A 514 -16.18 -14.48 -23.64
CA PRO A 514 -14.95 -13.68 -23.54
C PRO A 514 -14.75 -12.65 -24.66
N GLN A 515 -15.23 -12.95 -25.87
CA GLN A 515 -15.07 -12.12 -27.05
C GLN A 515 -16.01 -10.89 -27.06
N VAL A 516 -17.14 -10.96 -26.34
CA VAL A 516 -18.17 -9.92 -26.33
C VAL A 516 -17.92 -8.94 -25.18
N LYS A 517 -17.68 -7.68 -25.50
CA LYS A 517 -17.57 -6.61 -24.48
C LYS A 517 -18.94 -5.94 -24.29
N PHE A 518 -19.14 -5.33 -23.14
CA PHE A 518 -20.36 -4.56 -22.87
C PHE A 518 -20.52 -3.39 -23.85
N THR A 519 -19.42 -2.74 -24.25
CA THR A 519 -19.42 -1.68 -25.27
C THR A 519 -19.97 -2.16 -26.61
N ASP A 520 -19.73 -3.41 -27.01
CA ASP A 520 -20.24 -3.98 -28.25
C ASP A 520 -21.79 -4.14 -28.21
N ALA A 521 -22.28 -4.62 -27.05
CA ALA A 521 -23.72 -4.79 -26.81
C ALA A 521 -24.46 -3.44 -26.69
N ILE A 522 -23.87 -2.44 -26.04
CA ILE A 522 -24.43 -1.08 -25.94
C ILE A 522 -24.62 -0.48 -27.33
N ASN A 523 -23.67 -0.71 -28.24
CA ASN A 523 -23.76 -0.20 -29.62
C ASN A 523 -24.77 -0.96 -30.48
N GLY A 524 -25.07 -2.21 -30.15
CA GLY A 524 -25.95 -3.09 -30.92
C GLY A 524 -27.37 -3.22 -30.41
N ILE A 525 -27.66 -2.89 -29.15
CA ILE A 525 -28.94 -3.11 -28.47
C ILE A 525 -29.45 -1.79 -27.89
N PHE A 526 -30.53 -1.24 -28.47
CA PHE A 526 -31.06 0.07 -28.11
C PHE A 526 -31.51 0.14 -26.65
N GLU A 527 -32.26 -0.84 -26.17
CA GLU A 527 -32.82 -0.90 -24.83
C GLU A 527 -31.70 -0.99 -23.78
N PHE A 528 -30.59 -1.68 -24.11
CA PHE A 528 -29.43 -1.72 -23.21
C PHE A 528 -28.73 -0.37 -23.16
N ARG A 529 -28.63 0.33 -24.28
CA ARG A 529 -28.07 1.68 -24.33
C ARG A 529 -28.88 2.66 -23.48
N GLU A 530 -30.21 2.63 -23.52
CA GLU A 530 -31.05 3.51 -22.71
C GLU A 530 -30.79 3.34 -21.22
N ILE A 531 -30.66 2.09 -20.73
CA ILE A 531 -30.33 1.80 -19.34
C ILE A 531 -28.95 2.37 -18.96
N ILE A 532 -27.95 2.21 -19.83
CA ILE A 532 -26.60 2.70 -19.57
C ILE A 532 -26.55 4.23 -19.62
N ASP A 533 -27.27 4.87 -20.55
CA ASP A 533 -27.29 6.33 -20.67
C ASP A 533 -28.01 7.02 -19.51
N ALA A 534 -28.90 6.32 -18.82
CA ALA A 534 -29.54 6.79 -17.59
C ALA A 534 -28.58 6.86 -16.39
N ILE A 535 -27.46 6.12 -16.44
CA ILE A 535 -26.44 6.15 -15.37
C ILE A 535 -25.64 7.45 -15.47
N SER A 536 -25.38 8.08 -14.32
CA SER A 536 -24.53 9.28 -14.25
C SER A 536 -23.18 9.05 -14.92
N ALA A 537 -22.77 9.97 -15.80
CA ALA A 537 -21.48 9.92 -16.49
C ALA A 537 -20.28 9.85 -15.54
N ASN A 538 -20.44 10.35 -14.31
CA ASN A 538 -19.35 10.39 -13.31
C ASN A 538 -18.86 9.02 -12.85
N TYR A 539 -19.75 7.98 -12.86
CA TYR A 539 -19.41 6.62 -12.44
C TYR A 539 -19.90 5.52 -13.40
N ARG A 540 -20.43 5.90 -14.58
CA ARG A 540 -20.93 4.96 -15.60
C ARG A 540 -19.89 3.91 -15.98
N ASN A 541 -18.67 4.32 -16.27
CA ASN A 541 -17.60 3.42 -16.66
C ASN A 541 -17.24 2.43 -15.53
N GLU A 542 -17.26 2.87 -14.28
CA GLU A 542 -17.02 2.01 -13.11
C GLU A 542 -18.15 0.96 -12.95
N VAL A 543 -19.40 1.35 -13.17
CA VAL A 543 -20.55 0.42 -13.15
C VAL A 543 -20.43 -0.63 -14.25
N LEU A 544 -20.13 -0.19 -15.48
CA LEU A 544 -19.96 -1.11 -16.62
C LEU A 544 -18.81 -2.09 -16.38
N GLU A 545 -17.67 -1.60 -15.91
CA GLU A 545 -16.50 -2.45 -15.59
C GLU A 545 -16.85 -3.48 -14.49
N ALA A 546 -17.46 -3.04 -13.41
CA ALA A 546 -17.83 -3.91 -12.29
C ALA A 546 -18.82 -5.01 -12.70
N VAL A 547 -19.89 -4.64 -13.44
CA VAL A 547 -20.89 -5.62 -13.88
C VAL A 547 -20.34 -6.56 -14.94
N GLU A 548 -19.52 -6.07 -15.89
CA GLU A 548 -18.86 -6.92 -16.89
C GLU A 548 -17.94 -7.96 -16.23
N ILE A 549 -17.17 -7.56 -15.20
CA ILE A 549 -16.33 -8.49 -14.45
C ILE A 549 -17.18 -9.53 -13.71
N ASP A 550 -18.25 -9.11 -13.05
CA ASP A 550 -19.11 -10.02 -12.29
C ASP A 550 -19.84 -11.01 -13.19
N VAL A 551 -20.21 -10.63 -14.41
CA VAL A 551 -20.80 -11.52 -15.41
C VAL A 551 -19.77 -12.53 -15.91
N LYS A 552 -18.60 -12.08 -16.35
CA LYS A 552 -17.58 -12.94 -16.97
C LYS A 552 -16.87 -13.86 -15.98
N TYR A 553 -16.68 -13.41 -14.74
CA TYR A 553 -15.93 -14.13 -13.71
C TYR A 553 -16.84 -14.67 -12.58
N GLY A 554 -18.18 -14.54 -12.68
CA GLY A 554 -19.13 -14.89 -11.62
C GLY A 554 -19.00 -16.31 -11.09
N GLY A 555 -18.70 -17.29 -11.95
CA GLY A 555 -18.44 -18.68 -11.55
C GLY A 555 -17.20 -18.84 -10.67
N TYR A 556 -16.14 -18.09 -10.96
CA TYR A 556 -14.90 -18.08 -10.13
C TYR A 556 -15.14 -17.33 -8.83
N ILE A 557 -15.78 -16.17 -8.88
CA ILE A 557 -16.12 -15.35 -7.69
C ILE A 557 -16.96 -16.16 -6.71
N LYS A 558 -17.99 -16.89 -7.20
CA LYS A 558 -18.84 -17.73 -6.36
C LYS A 558 -18.07 -18.85 -5.68
N ARG A 559 -17.17 -19.52 -6.40
CA ARG A 559 -16.33 -20.60 -5.82
C ARG A 559 -15.38 -20.06 -4.76
N GLU A 560 -14.70 -18.96 -5.03
CA GLU A 560 -13.77 -18.34 -4.06
C GLU A 560 -14.52 -17.89 -2.80
N ARG A 561 -15.72 -17.33 -2.94
CA ARG A 561 -16.55 -16.94 -1.79
C ARG A 561 -16.92 -18.15 -0.91
N LEU A 562 -17.28 -19.28 -1.51
CA LEU A 562 -17.56 -20.51 -0.76
C LEU A 562 -16.32 -21.04 0.00
N VAL A 563 -15.13 -20.88 -0.58
CA VAL A 563 -13.86 -21.24 0.08
C VAL A 563 -13.58 -20.26 1.24
N ALA A 564 -13.71 -18.97 1.00
CA ALA A 564 -13.53 -17.94 2.02
C ALA A 564 -14.49 -18.14 3.21
N ASP A 565 -15.78 -18.43 2.96
CA ASP A 565 -16.79 -18.70 3.98
C ASP A 565 -16.46 -19.93 4.84
N LYS A 566 -15.85 -20.97 4.23
CA LYS A 566 -15.40 -22.16 4.99
C LYS A 566 -14.25 -21.81 5.94
N ILE A 567 -13.28 -21.04 5.47
CA ILE A 567 -12.12 -20.64 6.30
C ILE A 567 -12.53 -19.61 7.35
N SER A 568 -13.47 -18.72 7.04
CA SER A 568 -14.06 -17.78 8.02
C SER A 568 -14.66 -18.48 9.25
N ARG A 569 -15.11 -19.73 9.13
CA ARG A 569 -15.55 -20.52 10.30
C ARG A 569 -14.40 -20.77 11.28
N LEU A 570 -13.17 -20.96 10.80
CA LEU A 570 -11.98 -21.13 11.64
C LEU A 570 -11.54 -19.80 12.26
N GLU A 571 -11.81 -18.66 11.60
CA GLU A 571 -11.62 -17.32 12.17
C GLU A 571 -12.53 -17.04 13.37
N ASN A 572 -13.70 -17.65 13.41
CA ASN A 572 -14.62 -17.52 14.55
C ASN A 572 -14.26 -18.41 15.74
N ILE A 573 -13.27 -19.31 15.60
CA ILE A 573 -12.83 -20.18 16.69
C ILE A 573 -11.71 -19.48 17.47
N ARG A 574 -12.08 -18.79 18.55
CA ARG A 574 -11.14 -18.14 19.45
C ARG A 574 -10.36 -19.18 20.25
N ILE A 575 -9.02 -19.06 20.23
CA ILE A 575 -8.11 -19.97 20.93
C ILE A 575 -7.19 -19.27 21.93
N LYS A 576 -7.12 -17.94 21.90
CA LYS A 576 -6.25 -17.13 22.78
C LYS A 576 -6.54 -17.46 24.27
N GLY A 577 -5.49 -17.82 25.00
CA GLY A 577 -5.57 -18.17 26.42
C GLY A 577 -6.27 -19.50 26.75
N ARG A 578 -6.64 -20.31 25.74
CA ARG A 578 -7.27 -21.63 25.94
C ARG A 578 -6.28 -22.78 26.06
N PHE A 579 -5.04 -22.58 25.61
CA PHE A 579 -4.03 -23.61 25.55
C PHE A 579 -2.73 -23.18 26.21
N ASP A 580 -2.14 -24.05 27.01
CA ASP A 580 -0.72 -24.04 27.29
C ASP A 580 -0.02 -24.84 26.18
N TYR A 581 0.39 -24.14 25.12
CA TYR A 581 1.00 -24.75 23.94
C TYR A 581 2.26 -25.56 24.26
N ALA A 582 3.00 -25.20 25.31
CA ALA A 582 4.22 -25.89 25.71
C ALA A 582 3.93 -27.31 26.22
N SER A 583 2.78 -27.53 26.86
CA SER A 583 2.38 -28.81 27.44
C SER A 583 1.78 -29.80 26.44
N ILE A 584 1.37 -29.35 25.24
CA ILE A 584 0.70 -30.19 24.23
C ILE A 584 1.72 -31.03 23.46
N GLN A 585 1.97 -32.26 23.89
CA GLN A 585 3.00 -33.13 23.27
C GLN A 585 2.64 -33.59 21.83
N SER A 586 1.39 -33.60 21.45
CA SER A 586 0.92 -33.96 20.11
C SER A 586 1.15 -32.89 19.05
N LEU A 587 1.53 -31.66 19.43
CA LEU A 587 2.00 -30.63 18.52
C LEU A 587 3.50 -30.83 18.20
N THR A 588 3.91 -30.44 17.00
CA THR A 588 5.34 -30.38 16.66
C THR A 588 6.10 -29.39 17.55
N ILE A 589 7.40 -29.62 17.78
CA ILE A 589 8.23 -28.72 18.63
C ILE A 589 8.19 -27.30 18.08
N GLU A 590 8.30 -27.15 16.78
CA GLU A 590 8.26 -25.85 16.10
C GLU A 590 6.91 -25.15 16.30
N ALA A 591 5.80 -25.88 16.10
CA ALA A 591 4.45 -25.35 16.32
C ALA A 591 4.24 -24.89 17.77
N ARG A 592 4.67 -25.68 18.76
CA ARG A 592 4.59 -25.31 20.18
C ARG A 592 5.29 -23.99 20.49
N GLN A 593 6.53 -23.84 20.03
CA GLN A 593 7.32 -22.63 20.25
C GLN A 593 6.70 -21.40 19.58
N LYS A 594 6.28 -21.54 18.33
CA LYS A 594 5.69 -20.43 17.55
C LYS A 594 4.31 -20.03 18.06
N LEU A 595 3.45 -21.00 18.38
CA LEU A 595 2.14 -20.73 18.95
C LEU A 595 2.24 -20.06 20.31
N ALA A 596 3.18 -20.49 21.17
CA ALA A 596 3.41 -19.86 22.47
C ALA A 596 3.92 -18.41 22.33
N ARG A 597 4.83 -18.15 21.37
CA ARG A 597 5.40 -16.83 21.13
C ARG A 597 4.36 -15.86 20.53
N ILE A 598 3.64 -16.29 19.51
CA ILE A 598 2.72 -15.43 18.74
C ILE A 598 1.39 -15.28 19.45
N ASN A 599 0.93 -16.32 20.16
CA ASN A 599 -0.33 -16.39 20.89
C ASN A 599 -1.52 -15.93 20.02
N PRO A 600 -1.83 -16.67 18.93
CA PRO A 600 -2.86 -16.29 17.96
C PRO A 600 -4.24 -16.24 18.60
N GLU A 601 -5.09 -15.33 18.13
CA GLU A 601 -6.45 -15.15 18.66
C GLU A 601 -7.39 -16.23 18.18
N THR A 602 -7.21 -16.69 16.92
CA THR A 602 -8.11 -17.65 16.28
C THR A 602 -7.37 -18.85 15.72
N LEU A 603 -8.11 -19.93 15.48
CA LEU A 603 -7.56 -21.16 14.91
C LEU A 603 -7.06 -20.95 13.46
N ALA A 604 -7.72 -20.09 12.67
CA ALA A 604 -7.27 -19.76 11.34
C ALA A 604 -5.92 -19.01 11.37
N GLN A 605 -5.75 -18.07 12.30
CA GLN A 605 -4.47 -17.39 12.51
C GLN A 605 -3.36 -18.39 12.88
N ALA A 606 -3.63 -19.34 13.77
CA ALA A 606 -2.69 -20.40 14.11
C ALA A 606 -2.22 -21.17 12.86
N GLY A 607 -3.14 -21.52 11.97
CA GLY A 607 -2.83 -22.24 10.73
C GLY A 607 -2.00 -21.46 9.69
N ARG A 608 -1.93 -20.14 9.82
CA ARG A 608 -1.12 -19.27 8.94
C ARG A 608 0.31 -19.05 9.44
N ILE A 609 0.60 -19.44 10.66
CA ILE A 609 1.95 -19.31 11.24
C ILE A 609 2.89 -20.30 10.52
N PRO A 610 3.98 -19.85 9.89
CA PRO A 610 4.94 -20.73 9.26
C PRO A 610 5.51 -21.76 10.25
N GLY A 611 5.43 -23.05 9.91
CA GLY A 611 5.85 -24.15 10.79
C GLY A 611 4.73 -24.74 11.66
N VAL A 612 3.52 -24.19 11.59
CA VAL A 612 2.30 -24.85 12.09
C VAL A 612 1.65 -25.63 10.95
N SER A 613 1.59 -26.94 11.08
CA SER A 613 1.06 -27.83 10.05
C SER A 613 -0.47 -27.98 10.13
N PRO A 614 -1.14 -28.44 9.06
CA PRO A 614 -2.56 -28.81 9.13
C PRO A 614 -2.85 -29.85 10.22
N ASN A 615 -1.87 -30.70 10.52
CA ASN A 615 -2.00 -31.71 11.56
C ASN A 615 -2.01 -31.09 12.97
N ASP A 616 -1.17 -30.05 13.19
CA ASP A 616 -1.19 -29.29 14.45
C ASP A 616 -2.54 -28.59 14.65
N ILE A 617 -3.14 -28.05 13.58
CA ILE A 617 -4.49 -27.46 13.62
C ILE A 617 -5.56 -28.50 13.98
N ASN A 618 -5.47 -29.72 13.41
CA ASN A 618 -6.38 -30.80 13.75
C ASN A 618 -6.26 -31.21 15.24
N VAL A 619 -5.04 -31.23 15.79
CA VAL A 619 -4.82 -31.46 17.22
C VAL A 619 -5.56 -30.42 18.07
N LEU A 620 -5.42 -29.13 17.71
CA LEU A 620 -6.12 -28.06 18.43
C LEU A 620 -7.65 -28.16 18.30
N LEU A 621 -8.17 -28.55 17.13
CA LEU A 621 -9.61 -28.81 16.93
C LEU A 621 -10.12 -29.91 17.83
N VAL A 622 -9.43 -31.05 17.91
CA VAL A 622 -9.77 -32.17 18.77
C VAL A 622 -9.78 -31.74 20.25
N LEU A 623 -8.79 -30.98 20.68
CA LEU A 623 -8.72 -30.45 22.05
C LEU A 623 -9.85 -29.43 22.36
N LEU A 624 -10.45 -28.82 21.35
CA LEU A 624 -11.63 -27.95 21.47
C LEU A 624 -12.95 -28.74 21.46
N GLY A 625 -12.91 -30.06 21.29
CA GLY A 625 -14.09 -30.92 21.20
C GLY A 625 -14.83 -30.77 19.85
N ARG A 626 -14.14 -30.47 18.77
CA ARG A 626 -14.69 -30.23 17.42
C ARG A 626 -14.07 -31.15 16.38
#